data_b2ab1c8c0db0c3551e2631df16bedea2
#
_entry.id   b2ab1c8c0db0c3551e2631df16bedea2
#
_cell.length_a   1.000
_cell.length_b   1.000
_cell.length_c   1.000
_cell.angle_alpha   90.00
_cell.angle_beta   90.00
_cell.angle_gamma   90.00
#
_symmetry.space_group_name_H-M   'P 1'
#
loop_
_entity.id
_entity.type
_entity.pdbx_description
1 polymer ?
#
loop_
_entity_poly.entity_id
_entity_poly.type
_entity_poly.pdbx_seq_one_letter_code
_entity_poly.pdbx_strand_id
1 'polypeptide(L)'
;MNERAKELGCVDSNFVNPNGLPNEDHYTSAYDLAMIGRAFFANEALCKMTMTHMLHILPSERQPDDIMEVNKMELIPGGKYAYPYLVGCKTGYTDVARSTLVSCAEKDGMKLICVVMKDENPNYYEDTIALFDYGFRISFSSICRS
;
A
#
# COMPACT_ATOMS: atom_id res chain seq x y z
N MET A 1 18.32 -3.90 -0.72
CA MET A 1 16.94 -3.86 -1.26
C MET A 1 16.75 -4.86 -2.38
N ASN A 2 17.53 -4.83 -3.45
CA ASN A 2 17.35 -5.69 -4.63
C ASN A 2 17.49 -7.20 -4.32
N GLU A 3 18.41 -7.60 -3.45
CA GLU A 3 18.50 -8.99 -2.97
C GLU A 3 17.19 -9.44 -2.32
N ARG A 4 16.65 -8.61 -1.42
CA ARG A 4 15.38 -8.91 -0.77
C ARG A 4 14.20 -8.95 -1.74
N ALA A 5 14.15 -8.08 -2.74
CA ALA A 5 13.14 -8.12 -3.79
C ALA A 5 13.19 -9.45 -4.56
N LYS A 6 14.38 -9.91 -4.95
CA LYS A 6 14.56 -11.21 -5.61
C LYS A 6 14.11 -12.39 -4.73
N GLU A 7 14.43 -12.37 -3.43
CA GLU A 7 13.97 -13.40 -2.47
C GLU A 7 12.44 -13.46 -2.36
N LEU A 8 11.76 -12.32 -2.54
CA LEU A 8 10.31 -12.22 -2.55
C LEU A 8 9.67 -12.65 -3.87
N GLY A 9 10.48 -12.92 -4.90
CA GLY A 9 10.03 -13.34 -6.22
C GLY A 9 9.83 -12.20 -7.22
N CYS A 10 10.37 -11.01 -6.93
CA CYS A 10 10.38 -9.90 -7.88
C CYS A 10 11.33 -10.17 -9.04
N VAL A 11 10.89 -9.90 -10.26
CA VAL A 11 11.64 -10.16 -11.50
C VAL A 11 11.84 -8.92 -12.37
N ASP A 12 10.99 -7.91 -12.19
CA ASP A 12 10.95 -6.68 -12.99
C ASP A 12 11.15 -5.43 -12.11
N SER A 13 12.06 -5.49 -11.14
CA SER A 13 12.33 -4.38 -10.23
C SER A 13 13.82 -4.15 -10.03
N ASN A 14 14.20 -2.88 -10.00
CA ASN A 14 15.51 -2.43 -9.57
C ASN A 14 15.39 -1.17 -8.71
N PHE A 15 15.87 -1.24 -7.47
CA PHE A 15 15.82 -0.15 -6.50
C PHE A 15 17.21 0.45 -6.30
N VAL A 16 17.41 1.71 -6.68
CA VAL A 16 18.69 2.42 -6.56
C VAL A 16 18.77 3.35 -5.36
N ASN A 17 17.62 3.67 -4.76
CA ASN A 17 17.54 4.48 -3.54
C ASN A 17 16.39 4.02 -2.63
N PRO A 18 16.48 4.30 -1.31
CA PRO A 18 15.43 3.89 -0.36
C PRO A 18 14.26 4.88 -0.25
N ASN A 19 14.42 6.10 -0.77
CA ASN A 19 13.47 7.19 -0.60
C ASN A 19 12.46 7.32 -1.75
N GLY A 20 12.63 6.54 -2.85
CA GLY A 20 11.72 6.54 -3.98
C GLY A 20 11.85 7.75 -4.91
N LEU A 21 12.94 8.50 -4.82
CA LEU A 21 13.19 9.60 -5.76
C LEU A 21 13.45 9.07 -7.18
N PRO A 22 13.01 9.82 -8.22
CA PRO A 22 13.15 9.40 -9.61
C PRO A 22 14.62 9.16 -10.00
N ASN A 23 14.83 8.05 -10.69
CA ASN A 23 16.09 7.70 -11.34
C ASN A 23 15.74 6.75 -12.50
N GLU A 24 16.44 6.82 -13.62
CA GLU A 24 16.16 6.00 -14.80
C GLU A 24 16.27 4.50 -14.53
N ASP A 25 17.20 4.13 -13.63
CA ASP A 25 17.39 2.74 -13.20
C ASP A 25 16.50 2.32 -12.01
N HIS A 26 15.61 3.22 -11.52
CA HIS A 26 14.69 2.93 -10.42
C HIS A 26 13.30 2.59 -10.95
N TYR A 27 13.01 1.32 -11.09
CA TYR A 27 11.75 0.83 -11.66
C TYR A 27 11.21 -0.39 -10.91
N THR A 28 9.94 -0.63 -11.10
CA THR A 28 9.21 -1.80 -10.57
C THR A 28 7.98 -2.08 -11.42
N SER A 29 7.37 -3.25 -11.25
CA SER A 29 6.09 -3.62 -11.84
C SER A 29 4.98 -3.73 -10.78
N ALA A 30 3.71 -3.70 -11.22
CA ALA A 30 2.58 -3.92 -10.31
C ALA A 30 2.63 -5.32 -9.66
N TYR A 31 3.08 -6.33 -10.40
CA TYR A 31 3.27 -7.68 -9.87
C TYR A 31 4.32 -7.70 -8.76
N ASP A 32 5.48 -7.11 -8.98
CA ASP A 32 6.56 -7.08 -7.99
C ASP A 32 6.17 -6.29 -6.75
N LEU A 33 5.45 -5.16 -6.92
CA LEU A 33 4.90 -4.42 -5.78
C LEU A 33 3.86 -5.24 -5.01
N ALA A 34 3.08 -6.09 -5.67
CA ALA A 34 2.15 -7.00 -4.99
C ALA A 34 2.91 -8.07 -4.17
N MET A 35 4.04 -8.58 -4.69
CA MET A 35 4.90 -9.53 -3.97
C MET A 35 5.56 -8.88 -2.73
N ILE A 36 6.05 -7.65 -2.87
CA ILE A 36 6.58 -6.84 -1.76
C ILE A 36 5.45 -6.53 -0.76
N GLY A 37 4.28 -6.11 -1.26
CA GLY A 37 3.09 -5.84 -0.46
C GLY A 37 2.64 -7.06 0.36
N ARG A 38 2.68 -8.25 -0.23
CA ARG A 38 2.38 -9.50 0.47
C ARG A 38 3.29 -9.73 1.68
N ALA A 39 4.58 -9.50 1.53
CA ALA A 39 5.54 -9.61 2.63
C ALA A 39 5.35 -8.49 3.67
N PHE A 40 5.06 -7.28 3.24
CA PHE A 40 4.83 -6.13 4.11
C PHE A 40 3.56 -6.33 4.96
N PHE A 41 2.43 -6.66 4.34
CA PHE A 41 1.15 -6.81 5.03
C PHE A 41 0.99 -8.13 5.79
N ALA A 42 1.97 -9.04 5.70
CA ALA A 42 2.09 -10.17 6.62
C ALA A 42 2.57 -9.74 8.02
N ASN A 43 3.10 -8.52 8.17
CA ASN A 43 3.56 -7.98 9.44
C ASN A 43 2.48 -7.06 10.05
N GLU A 44 1.87 -7.51 11.16
CA GLU A 44 0.79 -6.77 11.84
C GLU A 44 1.22 -5.39 12.34
N ALA A 45 2.48 -5.23 12.79
CA ALA A 45 2.98 -3.94 13.26
C ALA A 45 3.05 -2.93 12.11
N LEU A 46 3.49 -3.35 10.92
CA LEU A 46 3.51 -2.50 9.73
C LEU A 46 2.09 -2.14 9.26
N CYS A 47 1.16 -3.10 9.28
CA CYS A 47 -0.25 -2.82 9.01
C CYS A 47 -0.80 -1.75 9.96
N LYS A 48 -0.60 -1.95 11.27
CA LYS A 48 -1.06 -0.99 12.28
C LYS A 48 -0.48 0.42 12.07
N MET A 49 0.80 0.52 11.71
CA MET A 49 1.43 1.82 11.41
C MET A 49 0.74 2.52 10.22
N THR A 50 0.46 1.79 9.14
CA THR A 50 -0.18 2.39 7.94
C THR A 50 -1.64 2.79 8.18
N MET A 51 -2.31 2.19 9.16
CA MET A 51 -3.69 2.47 9.54
C MET A 51 -3.81 3.52 10.66
N THR A 52 -2.70 3.98 11.23
CA THR A 52 -2.70 4.99 12.29
C THR A 52 -3.11 6.35 11.71
N HIS A 53 -4.15 6.97 12.28
CA HIS A 53 -4.65 8.27 11.83
C HIS A 53 -3.74 9.43 12.19
N MET A 54 -3.24 9.42 13.41
CA MET A 54 -2.46 10.52 13.96
C MET A 54 -1.37 9.96 14.86
N LEU A 55 -0.18 10.49 14.71
CA LEU A 55 0.96 10.20 15.56
C LEU A 55 1.44 11.48 16.21
N HIS A 56 1.55 11.45 17.54
CA HIS A 56 2.14 12.52 18.33
C HIS A 56 3.49 12.06 18.86
N ILE A 57 4.57 12.70 18.39
CA ILE A 57 5.94 12.44 18.83
C ILE A 57 6.31 13.55 19.80
N LEU A 58 6.36 13.20 21.08
CA LEU A 58 6.72 14.13 22.15
C LEU A 58 8.21 14.50 22.09
N PRO A 59 8.56 15.71 22.56
CA PRO A 59 9.96 16.13 22.64
C PRO A 59 10.80 15.17 23.49
N SER A 60 12.06 14.99 23.07
CA SER A 60 13.07 14.24 23.80
C SER A 60 14.41 15.01 23.79
N GLU A 61 15.39 14.57 24.56
CA GLU A 61 16.72 15.20 24.57
C GLU A 61 17.41 15.21 23.18
N ARG A 62 17.09 14.22 22.32
CA ARG A 62 17.70 14.10 20.98
C ARG A 62 16.83 14.69 19.87
N GLN A 63 15.55 14.87 20.14
CA GLN A 63 14.58 15.44 19.20
C GLN A 63 13.69 16.39 19.99
N PRO A 64 13.98 17.72 20.01
CA PRO A 64 13.33 18.69 20.88
C PRO A 64 11.96 19.17 20.36
N ASP A 65 11.60 18.83 19.11
CA ASP A 65 10.37 19.31 18.51
C ASP A 65 9.15 18.50 18.99
N ASP A 66 8.03 19.16 19.18
CA ASP A 66 6.73 18.54 19.38
C ASP A 66 6.08 18.32 18.02
N ILE A 67 6.03 17.08 17.55
CA ILE A 67 5.61 16.74 16.18
C ILE A 67 4.26 16.02 16.21
N MET A 68 3.29 16.61 15.54
CA MET A 68 1.98 15.98 15.30
C MET A 68 1.85 15.66 13.80
N GLU A 69 1.81 14.37 13.46
CA GLU A 69 1.65 13.90 12.09
C GLU A 69 0.26 13.30 11.86
N VAL A 70 -0.39 13.74 10.80
CA VAL A 70 -1.72 13.25 10.41
C VAL A 70 -1.61 12.44 9.12
N ASN A 71 -2.11 11.22 9.15
CA ASN A 71 -2.20 10.36 7.98
C ASN A 71 -3.26 10.89 7.01
N LYS A 72 -2.83 11.27 5.82
CA LYS A 72 -3.69 11.82 4.76
C LYS A 72 -4.33 10.73 3.87
N MET A 73 -4.23 9.48 4.27
CA MET A 73 -4.80 8.36 3.54
C MET A 73 -6.32 8.33 3.67
N GLU A 74 -7.01 8.48 2.56
CA GLU A 74 -8.47 8.56 2.51
C GLU A 74 -9.19 7.19 2.52
N LEU A 75 -8.45 6.06 2.35
CA LEU A 75 -9.01 4.71 2.44
C LEU A 75 -9.18 4.19 3.87
N ILE A 76 -8.46 4.77 4.86
CA ILE A 76 -8.58 4.37 6.27
C ILE A 76 -9.91 4.82 6.86
N PRO A 77 -10.38 4.21 7.96
CA PRO A 77 -11.62 4.62 8.62
C PRO A 77 -11.68 6.12 8.87
N GLY A 78 -12.78 6.77 8.53
CA GLY A 78 -12.96 8.22 8.64
C GLY A 78 -12.52 9.04 7.42
N GLY A 79 -11.82 8.45 6.46
CA GLY A 79 -11.50 9.07 5.17
C GLY A 79 -12.68 9.07 4.21
N LYS A 80 -12.64 9.91 3.18
CA LYS A 80 -13.70 10.04 2.17
C LYS A 80 -13.96 8.73 1.40
N TYR A 81 -12.90 7.96 1.17
CA TYR A 81 -12.91 6.70 0.42
C TYR A 81 -12.74 5.49 1.34
N ALA A 82 -13.11 5.61 2.63
CA ALA A 82 -12.92 4.56 3.62
C ALA A 82 -13.41 3.20 3.14
N TYR A 83 -12.52 2.20 3.14
CA TYR A 83 -12.85 0.84 2.73
C TYR A 83 -12.93 -0.09 3.95
N PRO A 84 -14.09 -0.71 4.23
CA PRO A 84 -14.36 -1.38 5.51
C PRO A 84 -13.49 -2.61 5.77
N TYR A 85 -12.92 -3.19 4.74
CA TYR A 85 -12.08 -4.40 4.82
C TYR A 85 -10.59 -4.10 4.73
N LEU A 86 -10.18 -2.81 4.73
CA LEU A 86 -8.79 -2.42 4.61
C LEU A 86 -7.96 -2.88 5.82
N VAL A 87 -6.82 -3.53 5.54
CA VAL A 87 -5.85 -4.02 6.53
C VAL A 87 -4.63 -3.10 6.60
N GLY A 88 -4.26 -2.52 5.49
CA GLY A 88 -3.12 -1.61 5.39
C GLY A 88 -2.95 -1.06 3.98
N CYS A 89 -2.25 0.05 3.87
CA CYS A 89 -2.01 0.70 2.58
C CYS A 89 -0.81 1.66 2.62
N LYS A 90 -0.23 1.92 1.46
CA LYS A 90 0.87 2.89 1.30
C LYS A 90 0.78 3.59 -0.05
N THR A 91 0.73 4.91 -0.03
CA THR A 91 0.82 5.75 -1.24
C THR A 91 2.25 6.11 -1.59
N GLY A 92 2.46 6.44 -2.85
CA GLY A 92 3.63 7.12 -3.36
C GLY A 92 3.25 8.13 -4.45
N TYR A 93 4.01 9.20 -4.57
CA TYR A 93 3.87 10.18 -5.62
C TYR A 93 5.21 10.77 -6.03
N THR A 94 5.44 10.83 -7.32
CA THR A 94 6.43 11.70 -7.98
C THR A 94 5.84 12.17 -9.30
N ASP A 95 6.37 13.24 -9.88
CA ASP A 95 5.85 13.74 -11.17
C ASP A 95 5.99 12.70 -12.30
N VAL A 96 6.97 11.83 -12.23
CA VAL A 96 7.21 10.75 -13.19
C VAL A 96 6.30 9.54 -12.93
N ALA A 97 6.24 9.08 -11.68
CA ALA A 97 5.47 7.91 -11.29
C ALA A 97 3.96 8.19 -11.14
N ARG A 98 3.56 9.47 -11.00
CA ARG A 98 2.19 9.88 -10.67
C ARG A 98 1.74 9.25 -9.35
N SER A 99 0.45 9.14 -9.11
CA SER A 99 -0.07 8.49 -7.90
C SER A 99 0.08 6.98 -7.99
N THR A 100 0.60 6.40 -6.92
CA THR A 100 0.70 4.96 -6.74
C THR A 100 0.10 4.56 -5.40
N LEU A 101 -0.54 3.40 -5.35
CA LEU A 101 -1.12 2.85 -4.13
C LEU A 101 -0.94 1.33 -4.09
N VAL A 102 -0.35 0.84 -3.01
CA VAL A 102 -0.34 -0.57 -2.66
C VAL A 102 -1.20 -0.74 -1.41
N SER A 103 -2.18 -1.62 -1.47
CA SER A 103 -3.14 -1.82 -0.39
C SER A 103 -3.47 -3.30 -0.19
N CYS A 104 -3.87 -3.63 1.03
CA CYS A 104 -4.32 -4.96 1.41
C CYS A 104 -5.69 -4.86 2.07
N ALA A 105 -6.61 -5.73 1.66
CA ALA A 105 -7.91 -5.87 2.30
C ALA A 105 -8.16 -7.33 2.65
N GLU A 106 -8.91 -7.56 3.73
CA GLU A 106 -9.30 -8.90 4.20
C GLU A 106 -10.80 -8.97 4.44
N LYS A 107 -11.44 -9.94 3.79
CA LYS A 107 -12.87 -10.21 3.93
C LYS A 107 -13.11 -11.71 3.96
N ASP A 108 -13.88 -12.18 4.94
CA ASP A 108 -14.27 -13.58 5.09
C ASP A 108 -13.07 -14.56 5.03
N GLY A 109 -11.94 -14.18 5.66
CA GLY A 109 -10.71 -14.97 5.70
C GLY A 109 -9.84 -14.90 4.43
N MET A 110 -10.28 -14.15 3.42
CA MET A 110 -9.52 -13.95 2.19
C MET A 110 -8.79 -12.61 2.23
N LYS A 111 -7.48 -12.64 1.97
CA LYS A 111 -6.66 -11.45 1.79
C LYS A 111 -6.40 -11.18 0.31
N LEU A 112 -6.66 -9.95 -0.11
CA LEU A 112 -6.32 -9.46 -1.44
C LEU A 112 -5.32 -8.30 -1.33
N ILE A 113 -4.38 -8.27 -2.29
CA ILE A 113 -3.46 -7.15 -2.45
C ILE A 113 -3.81 -6.46 -3.76
N CYS A 114 -4.01 -5.16 -3.70
CA CYS A 114 -4.26 -4.32 -4.85
C CYS A 114 -3.09 -3.36 -5.06
N VAL A 115 -2.66 -3.21 -6.31
CA VAL A 115 -1.62 -2.27 -6.71
C VAL A 115 -2.15 -1.42 -7.86
N VAL A 116 -2.20 -0.12 -7.63
CA VAL A 116 -2.53 0.89 -8.65
C VAL A 116 -1.28 1.74 -8.89
N MET A 117 -0.90 1.91 -10.14
CA MET A 117 0.31 2.64 -10.52
C MET A 117 0.02 3.65 -11.62
N LYS A 118 0.71 4.79 -11.57
CA LYS A 118 0.68 5.84 -12.58
C LYS A 118 -0.73 6.38 -12.83
N ASP A 119 -1.49 6.55 -11.79
CA ASP A 119 -2.85 7.05 -11.81
C ASP A 119 -2.93 8.51 -11.33
N GLU A 120 -4.11 9.10 -11.39
CA GLU A 120 -4.40 10.46 -10.95
C GLU A 120 -5.11 10.48 -9.60
N ASN A 121 -4.90 11.54 -8.83
CA ASN A 121 -5.64 11.78 -7.60
C ASN A 121 -6.99 12.47 -7.94
N PRO A 122 -8.16 11.98 -7.48
CA PRO A 122 -8.34 10.91 -6.48
C PRO A 122 -8.64 9.52 -7.06
N ASN A 123 -8.57 9.31 -8.37
CA ASN A 123 -9.04 8.12 -9.08
C ASN A 123 -8.43 6.83 -8.52
N TYR A 124 -7.15 6.84 -8.12
CA TYR A 124 -6.49 5.66 -7.57
C TYR A 124 -7.18 5.07 -6.32
N TYR A 125 -7.98 5.85 -5.58
CA TYR A 125 -8.83 5.32 -4.51
C TYR A 125 -10.03 4.56 -5.05
N GLU A 126 -10.71 5.14 -6.05
CA GLU A 126 -11.89 4.54 -6.66
C GLU A 126 -11.53 3.26 -7.40
N ASP A 127 -10.43 3.25 -8.13
CA ASP A 127 -9.89 2.07 -8.82
C ASP A 127 -9.52 0.97 -7.83
N THR A 128 -8.88 1.32 -6.71
CA THR A 128 -8.54 0.37 -5.65
C THR A 128 -9.79 -0.29 -5.06
N ILE A 129 -10.84 0.48 -4.77
CA ILE A 129 -12.11 -0.03 -4.24
C ILE A 129 -12.77 -0.97 -5.26
N ALA A 130 -12.85 -0.54 -6.53
CA ALA A 130 -13.44 -1.34 -7.59
C ALA A 130 -12.70 -2.68 -7.80
N LEU A 131 -11.37 -2.67 -7.74
CA LEU A 131 -10.54 -3.87 -7.85
C LEU A 131 -10.74 -4.82 -6.65
N PHE A 132 -10.83 -4.31 -5.42
CA PHE A 132 -11.14 -5.14 -4.26
C PHE A 132 -12.53 -5.76 -4.35
N ASP A 133 -13.55 -4.97 -4.69
CA ASP A 133 -14.92 -5.47 -4.83
C ASP A 133 -15.03 -6.53 -5.94
N TYR A 134 -14.32 -6.31 -7.06
CA TYR A 134 -14.22 -7.30 -8.12
C TYR A 134 -13.54 -8.58 -7.62
N GLY A 135 -12.37 -8.47 -7.01
CA GLY A 135 -11.58 -9.62 -6.51
C GLY A 135 -12.34 -10.47 -5.50
N PHE A 136 -12.99 -9.84 -4.52
CA PHE A 136 -13.81 -10.56 -3.54
C PHE A 136 -15.01 -11.26 -4.18
N ARG A 137 -15.66 -10.61 -5.16
CA ARG A 137 -16.82 -11.20 -5.85
C ARG A 137 -16.47 -12.45 -6.66
N ILE A 138 -15.38 -12.43 -7.44
CA ILE A 138 -15.01 -13.58 -8.28
C ILE A 138 -14.51 -14.76 -7.45
N SER A 139 -13.79 -14.49 -6.36
CA SER A 139 -13.26 -15.52 -5.49
C SER A 139 -14.38 -16.27 -4.74
N PHE A 140 -15.42 -15.57 -4.29
CA PHE A 140 -16.61 -16.21 -3.72
C PHE A 140 -17.30 -17.13 -4.73
N SER A 141 -17.40 -16.73 -5.99
CA SER A 141 -18.02 -17.54 -7.04
C SER A 141 -17.26 -18.84 -7.33
N SER A 142 -15.97 -18.87 -7.08
CA SER A 142 -15.11 -20.06 -7.28
C SER A 142 -15.23 -21.06 -6.14
N ILE A 143 -15.42 -20.59 -4.90
CA ILE A 143 -15.55 -21.44 -3.71
C ILE A 143 -16.94 -22.13 -3.66
N CYS A 144 -17.98 -21.48 -4.17
CA CYS A 144 -19.34 -22.04 -4.21
C CYS A 144 -19.58 -23.05 -5.35
N ARG A 145 -18.60 -23.30 -6.21
CA ARG A 145 -18.69 -24.27 -7.33
C ARG A 145 -17.91 -25.56 -7.10
N SER A 146 -17.23 -25.69 -5.99
CA SER A 146 -16.54 -26.90 -5.52
C SER A 146 -17.34 -27.59 -4.41
#